data_513d72ccb08a929e49ff15f962c9101f
#
_entry.id   513d72ccb08a929e49ff15f962c9101f
#
_cell.length_a   1.000
_cell.length_b   1.000
_cell.length_c   1.000
_cell.angle_alpha   90.00
_cell.angle_beta   90.00
_cell.angle_gamma   90.00
#
_symmetry.space_group_name_H-M   'P 1'
#
loop_
_entity.id
_entity.type
_entity.pdbx_description
1 polymer ?
#
loop_
_entity_poly.entity_id
_entity_poly.type
_entity_poly.pdbx_seq_one_letter_code
_entity_poly.pdbx_strand_id
1 'polypeptide(L)'
;NDGENRWNTTFTRAYTEGIDEVERSEGPAALVTASASEKFFSNGLDLEWRASEGEHRGGDRAVFGREFMGLMGRLICLPVPTVCAINGHAFGAGLMLALTHDIRLMRMDRGYVCANEVEIGMVIPDAELALFRHKLPVNAFFETVQMARRWTGPDALDAGIVHQVEPLESLLDAAMVKGEELSRLGANRAVYGRMKERIFGENSALDGPHGAAHVLRSAFKNH
;
A
#
# COMPACT_ATOMS: atom_id res chain seq x y z
N ASN A 1 3.41 -8.57 -15.11
CA ASN A 1 4.38 -7.76 -14.41
C ASN A 1 5.53 -7.40 -15.35
N ASP A 2 5.87 -6.12 -15.45
CA ASP A 2 6.93 -5.56 -16.30
C ASP A 2 8.32 -5.55 -15.62
N GLY A 3 8.46 -6.20 -14.46
CA GLY A 3 9.68 -6.21 -13.65
C GLY A 3 9.82 -5.03 -12.68
N GLU A 4 9.02 -3.97 -12.84
CA GLU A 4 9.00 -2.80 -11.96
C GLU A 4 7.72 -2.69 -11.13
N ASN A 5 6.75 -3.56 -11.36
CA ASN A 5 5.44 -3.55 -10.67
C ASN A 5 4.77 -2.18 -10.73
N ARG A 6 4.72 -1.59 -11.92
CA ARG A 6 4.07 -0.28 -12.15
C ARG A 6 2.55 -0.44 -12.17
N TRP A 7 1.88 0.51 -11.55
CA TRP A 7 0.43 0.53 -11.45
C TRP A 7 -0.23 1.07 -12.70
N ASN A 8 -1.08 0.24 -13.29
CA ASN A 8 -2.02 0.53 -14.36
C ASN A 8 -3.31 -0.26 -14.11
N THR A 9 -4.32 -0.10 -14.94
CA THR A 9 -5.62 -0.77 -14.73
C THR A 9 -5.49 -2.30 -14.77
N THR A 10 -4.68 -2.84 -15.68
CA THR A 10 -4.46 -4.30 -15.78
C THR A 10 -3.83 -4.85 -14.48
N PHE A 11 -2.79 -4.21 -13.97
CA PHE A 11 -2.15 -4.64 -12.73
C PHE A 11 -3.07 -4.48 -11.51
N THR A 12 -3.84 -3.37 -11.47
CA THR A 12 -4.82 -3.14 -10.41
C THR A 12 -5.85 -4.26 -10.34
N ARG A 13 -6.37 -4.69 -11.48
CA ARG A 13 -7.36 -5.78 -11.56
C ARG A 13 -6.78 -7.12 -11.18
N ALA A 14 -5.58 -7.45 -11.66
CA ALA A 14 -4.89 -8.69 -11.26
C ALA A 14 -4.63 -8.74 -9.76
N TYR A 15 -4.23 -7.61 -9.14
CA TYR A 15 -4.05 -7.55 -7.69
C TYR A 15 -5.38 -7.69 -6.95
N THR A 16 -6.45 -7.09 -7.48
CA THR A 16 -7.82 -7.18 -6.93
C THR A 16 -8.30 -8.64 -6.87
N GLU A 17 -8.03 -9.44 -7.90
CA GLU A 17 -8.36 -10.88 -7.92
C GLU A 17 -7.71 -11.63 -6.75
N GLY A 18 -6.44 -11.33 -6.45
CA GLY A 18 -5.75 -11.91 -5.28
C GLY A 18 -6.39 -11.48 -3.95
N ILE A 19 -6.84 -10.23 -3.82
CA ILE A 19 -7.57 -9.78 -2.63
C ILE A 19 -8.94 -10.46 -2.52
N ASP A 20 -9.64 -10.67 -3.62
CA ASP A 20 -10.90 -11.42 -3.66
C ASP A 20 -10.72 -12.86 -3.16
N GLU A 21 -9.60 -13.52 -3.45
CA GLU A 21 -9.28 -14.84 -2.93
C GLU A 21 -9.07 -14.83 -1.41
N VAL A 22 -8.37 -13.84 -0.89
CA VAL A 22 -8.17 -13.68 0.55
C VAL A 22 -9.50 -13.44 1.26
N GLU A 23 -10.37 -12.59 0.72
CA GLU A 23 -11.69 -12.32 1.30
C GLU A 23 -12.60 -13.54 1.29
N ARG A 24 -12.51 -14.38 0.25
CA ARG A 24 -13.28 -15.64 0.15
C ARG A 24 -12.72 -16.79 0.98
N SER A 25 -11.46 -16.70 1.41
CA SER A 25 -10.85 -17.76 2.24
C SER A 25 -11.51 -17.85 3.62
N GLU A 26 -11.45 -19.02 4.23
CA GLU A 26 -12.06 -19.29 5.54
C GLU A 26 -10.99 -19.58 6.61
N GLY A 27 -11.37 -19.41 7.87
CA GLY A 27 -10.50 -19.68 9.01
C GLY A 27 -9.45 -18.61 9.27
N PRO A 28 -8.46 -18.91 10.14
CA PRO A 28 -7.35 -18.02 10.45
C PRO A 28 -6.54 -17.73 9.19
N ALA A 29 -6.29 -16.44 8.92
CA ALA A 29 -5.52 -16.02 7.76
C ALA A 29 -4.79 -14.70 8.02
N ALA A 30 -3.73 -14.45 7.27
CA ALA A 30 -3.08 -13.17 7.10
C ALA A 30 -2.65 -13.02 5.64
N LEU A 31 -2.65 -11.80 5.12
CA LEU A 31 -2.09 -11.49 3.80
C LEU A 31 -0.63 -11.12 3.94
N VAL A 32 0.25 -11.73 3.15
CA VAL A 32 1.64 -11.28 2.98
C VAL A 32 1.83 -10.81 1.54
N THR A 33 2.26 -9.56 1.37
CA THR A 33 2.57 -8.98 0.06
C THR A 33 4.07 -8.87 -0.11
N ALA A 34 4.60 -9.43 -1.18
CA ALA A 34 6.00 -9.36 -1.58
C ALA A 34 6.12 -9.18 -3.10
N SER A 35 7.31 -8.79 -3.57
CA SER A 35 7.60 -8.67 -5.00
C SER A 35 8.59 -9.75 -5.44
N ALA A 36 8.40 -10.26 -6.66
CA ALA A 36 9.36 -11.13 -7.32
C ALA A 36 10.53 -10.36 -7.98
N SER A 37 10.44 -9.03 -8.07
CA SER A 37 11.53 -8.19 -8.57
C SER A 37 12.51 -7.88 -7.45
N GLU A 38 13.79 -8.16 -7.63
CA GLU A 38 14.82 -7.84 -6.62
C GLU A 38 15.06 -6.34 -6.44
N LYS A 39 14.73 -5.54 -7.45
CA LYS A 39 14.99 -4.09 -7.45
C LYS A 39 13.78 -3.29 -6.98
N PHE A 40 12.58 -3.70 -7.35
CA PHE A 40 11.37 -2.93 -7.08
C PHE A 40 10.36 -3.76 -6.29
N PHE A 41 9.93 -3.23 -5.16
CA PHE A 41 8.66 -3.63 -4.58
C PHE A 41 7.54 -3.12 -5.49
N SER A 42 7.53 -1.81 -5.78
CA SER A 42 6.74 -1.20 -6.85
C SER A 42 7.30 0.18 -7.20
N ASN A 43 7.51 0.44 -8.48
CA ASN A 43 8.02 1.73 -8.99
C ASN A 43 6.89 2.77 -9.21
N GLY A 44 5.76 2.60 -8.56
CA GLY A 44 4.66 3.55 -8.58
C GLY A 44 3.78 3.46 -9.83
N LEU A 45 3.24 4.59 -10.25
CA LEU A 45 2.34 4.69 -11.41
C LEU A 45 3.09 4.45 -12.72
N ASP A 46 2.48 3.70 -13.64
CA ASP A 46 2.96 3.54 -15.01
C ASP A 46 2.71 4.84 -15.81
N LEU A 47 3.71 5.75 -15.75
CA LEU A 47 3.62 7.08 -16.37
C LEU A 47 3.63 6.99 -17.90
N GLU A 48 4.31 6.01 -18.50
CA GLU A 48 4.32 5.80 -19.94
C GLU A 48 2.92 5.39 -20.43
N TRP A 49 2.34 4.40 -19.76
CA TRP A 49 0.94 4.04 -20.03
C TRP A 49 -0.01 5.21 -19.79
N ARG A 50 0.17 5.96 -18.70
CA ARG A 50 -0.69 7.10 -18.36
C ARG A 50 -0.67 8.18 -19.44
N ALA A 51 0.48 8.43 -20.04
CA ALA A 51 0.69 9.43 -21.10
C ALA A 51 0.39 8.91 -22.52
N SER A 52 0.24 7.58 -22.72
CA SER A 52 0.05 6.99 -24.05
C SER A 52 -1.27 7.42 -24.70
N GLU A 53 -1.30 7.47 -26.02
CA GLU A 53 -2.51 7.62 -26.84
C GLU A 53 -2.95 6.25 -27.38
N GLY A 54 -4.27 6.05 -27.56
CA GLY A 54 -4.82 4.81 -28.09
C GLY A 54 -4.80 3.61 -27.11
N GLU A 55 -4.82 2.41 -27.68
CA GLU A 55 -4.78 1.17 -26.92
C GLU A 55 -3.38 0.92 -26.31
N HIS A 56 -3.37 0.54 -25.04
CA HIS A 56 -2.15 0.21 -24.31
C HIS A 56 -2.39 -1.03 -23.43
N ARG A 57 -1.34 -1.85 -23.22
CA ARG A 57 -1.41 -3.07 -22.40
C ARG A 57 -1.79 -2.83 -20.93
N GLY A 58 -1.71 -1.60 -20.45
CA GLY A 58 -2.10 -1.19 -19.11
C GLY A 58 -3.61 -1.08 -18.87
N GLY A 59 -4.44 -1.32 -19.89
CA GLY A 59 -5.90 -1.26 -19.81
C GLY A 59 -6.46 0.17 -19.86
N ASP A 60 -7.76 0.31 -19.55
CA ASP A 60 -8.49 1.58 -19.64
C ASP A 60 -8.04 2.60 -18.59
N ARG A 61 -7.52 3.73 -19.04
CA ARG A 61 -7.05 4.83 -18.18
C ARG A 61 -8.16 5.58 -17.46
N ALA A 62 -9.36 5.62 -18.03
CA ALA A 62 -10.47 6.38 -17.47
C ALA A 62 -10.96 5.82 -16.13
N VAL A 63 -10.82 4.51 -15.93
CA VAL A 63 -11.28 3.85 -14.70
C VAL A 63 -10.17 3.65 -13.66
N PHE A 64 -8.91 3.84 -14.03
CA PHE A 64 -7.75 3.53 -13.17
C PHE A 64 -7.83 4.17 -11.79
N GLY A 65 -8.03 5.50 -11.74
CA GLY A 65 -8.04 6.22 -10.46
C GLY A 65 -9.07 5.66 -9.49
N ARG A 66 -10.28 5.39 -9.98
CA ARG A 66 -11.36 4.83 -9.17
C ARG A 66 -11.05 3.40 -8.72
N GLU A 67 -10.57 2.53 -9.62
CA GLU A 67 -10.28 1.13 -9.30
C GLU A 67 -9.08 1.02 -8.35
N PHE A 68 -8.01 1.78 -8.59
CA PHE A 68 -6.81 1.79 -7.76
C PHE A 68 -7.09 2.33 -6.34
N MET A 69 -7.74 3.49 -6.23
CA MET A 69 -8.06 4.06 -4.91
C MET A 69 -9.07 3.18 -4.15
N GLY A 70 -10.03 2.58 -4.87
CA GLY A 70 -10.96 1.61 -4.30
C GLY A 70 -10.24 0.38 -3.73
N LEU A 71 -9.25 -0.15 -4.44
CA LEU A 71 -8.40 -1.25 -3.98
C LEU A 71 -7.60 -0.87 -2.72
N MET A 72 -6.98 0.31 -2.69
CA MET A 72 -6.26 0.79 -1.50
C MET A 72 -7.19 0.92 -0.29
N GLY A 73 -8.41 1.41 -0.51
CA GLY A 73 -9.45 1.51 0.53
C GLY A 73 -9.94 0.14 1.04
N ARG A 74 -9.95 -0.90 0.19
CA ARG A 74 -10.23 -2.30 0.61
C ARG A 74 -9.09 -2.85 1.45
N LEU A 75 -7.84 -2.68 0.98
CA LEU A 75 -6.65 -3.21 1.65
C LEU A 75 -6.49 -2.68 3.06
N ILE A 76 -6.64 -1.36 3.27
CA ILE A 76 -6.46 -0.77 4.61
C ILE A 76 -7.50 -1.28 5.61
N CYS A 77 -8.67 -1.72 5.14
CA CYS A 77 -9.74 -2.30 5.95
C CYS A 77 -9.92 -3.81 5.77
N LEU A 78 -8.98 -4.50 5.12
CA LEU A 78 -9.07 -5.94 4.88
C LEU A 78 -9.28 -6.68 6.22
N PRO A 79 -10.27 -7.60 6.33
CA PRO A 79 -10.66 -8.21 7.59
C PRO A 79 -9.70 -9.32 8.08
N VAL A 80 -8.45 -9.26 7.66
CA VAL A 80 -7.35 -10.09 8.14
C VAL A 80 -6.11 -9.22 8.35
N PRO A 81 -5.14 -9.65 9.20
CA PRO A 81 -3.85 -8.98 9.31
C PRO A 81 -3.11 -8.95 7.97
N THR A 82 -2.41 -7.86 7.71
CA THR A 82 -1.67 -7.67 6.47
C THR A 82 -0.22 -7.31 6.76
N VAL A 83 0.71 -8.00 6.10
CA VAL A 83 2.16 -7.83 6.22
C VAL A 83 2.74 -7.49 4.85
N CYS A 84 3.60 -6.49 4.79
CA CYS A 84 4.28 -6.07 3.58
C CYS A 84 5.78 -6.35 3.70
N ALA A 85 6.35 -7.09 2.75
CA ALA A 85 7.78 -7.33 2.61
C ALA A 85 8.35 -6.43 1.51
N ILE A 86 8.89 -5.27 1.89
CA ILE A 86 9.43 -4.27 0.97
C ILE A 86 10.87 -4.67 0.59
N ASN A 87 11.02 -5.46 -0.46
CA ASN A 87 12.29 -6.03 -0.90
C ASN A 87 13.10 -5.14 -1.85
N GLY A 88 12.61 -3.95 -2.18
CA GLY A 88 13.24 -2.99 -3.08
C GLY A 88 12.58 -1.64 -3.01
N HIS A 89 12.72 -0.84 -4.09
CA HIS A 89 12.10 0.48 -4.13
C HIS A 89 10.57 0.41 -4.08
N ALA A 90 9.98 1.31 -3.26
CA ALA A 90 8.54 1.54 -3.17
C ALA A 90 8.28 3.05 -3.35
N PHE A 91 7.96 3.48 -4.58
CA PHE A 91 7.78 4.88 -4.94
C PHE A 91 6.31 5.21 -5.20
N GLY A 92 5.86 6.40 -4.77
CA GLY A 92 4.51 6.90 -5.04
C GLY A 92 3.42 5.88 -4.72
N ALA A 93 2.68 5.42 -5.73
CA ALA A 93 1.67 4.36 -5.59
C ALA A 93 2.22 3.04 -4.99
N GLY A 94 3.53 2.77 -5.10
CA GLY A 94 4.19 1.66 -4.42
C GLY A 94 4.31 1.88 -2.90
N LEU A 95 4.58 3.11 -2.47
CA LEU A 95 4.53 3.48 -1.06
C LEU A 95 3.09 3.44 -0.53
N MET A 96 2.10 3.89 -1.32
CA MET A 96 0.68 3.74 -0.95
C MET A 96 0.35 2.29 -0.64
N LEU A 97 0.71 1.35 -1.53
CA LEU A 97 0.50 -0.07 -1.31
C LEU A 97 1.12 -0.53 0.01
N ALA A 98 2.40 -0.20 0.25
CA ALA A 98 3.07 -0.58 1.49
C ALA A 98 2.35 -0.03 2.74
N LEU A 99 1.89 1.21 2.69
CA LEU A 99 1.22 1.87 3.81
C LEU A 99 -0.21 1.34 4.08
N THR A 100 -0.86 0.70 3.11
CA THR A 100 -2.16 0.05 3.39
C THR A 100 -2.03 -1.15 4.32
N HIS A 101 -0.84 -1.75 4.44
CA HIS A 101 -0.61 -2.90 5.30
C HIS A 101 -0.47 -2.53 6.79
N ASP A 102 -0.82 -3.48 7.66
CA ASP A 102 -0.71 -3.30 9.11
C ASP A 102 0.75 -3.28 9.55
N ILE A 103 1.52 -4.24 9.06
CA ILE A 103 2.95 -4.42 9.37
C ILE A 103 3.76 -4.29 8.07
N ARG A 104 4.88 -3.62 8.15
CA ARG A 104 5.83 -3.44 7.05
C ARG A 104 7.22 -3.87 7.50
N LEU A 105 7.80 -4.82 6.77
CA LEU A 105 9.20 -5.19 6.86
C LEU A 105 9.91 -4.65 5.62
N MET A 106 11.16 -4.21 5.74
CA MET A 106 11.93 -3.70 4.62
C MET A 106 13.33 -4.32 4.60
N ARG A 107 13.89 -4.52 3.41
CA ARG A 107 15.28 -4.92 3.31
C ARG A 107 16.21 -3.81 3.81
N MET A 108 17.32 -4.21 4.48
CA MET A 108 18.19 -3.29 5.18
C MET A 108 19.27 -2.64 4.30
N ASP A 109 19.67 -3.31 3.24
CA ASP A 109 20.89 -2.97 2.48
C ASP A 109 20.64 -2.13 1.22
N ARG A 110 19.40 -2.15 0.69
CA ARG A 110 19.08 -1.52 -0.59
C ARG A 110 17.60 -1.16 -0.72
N GLY A 111 17.33 -0.17 -1.56
CA GLY A 111 15.96 0.30 -1.84
C GLY A 111 15.60 1.53 -1.00
N TYR A 112 14.55 2.20 -1.47
CA TYR A 112 14.00 3.38 -0.80
C TYR A 112 12.49 3.31 -0.79
N VAL A 113 11.87 3.74 0.29
CA VAL A 113 10.46 4.16 0.29
C VAL A 113 10.42 5.67 0.12
N CYS A 114 9.55 6.19 -0.76
CA CYS A 114 9.53 7.61 -1.13
C CYS A 114 8.20 8.00 -1.79
N ALA A 115 7.67 9.16 -1.42
CA ALA A 115 6.65 9.87 -2.21
C ALA A 115 7.38 10.94 -3.05
N ASN A 116 7.71 10.60 -4.29
CA ASN A 116 8.54 11.45 -5.15
C ASN A 116 7.75 12.35 -6.10
N GLU A 117 6.45 12.51 -5.86
CA GLU A 117 5.53 13.27 -6.71
C GLU A 117 5.99 14.71 -6.93
N VAL A 118 6.45 15.39 -5.86
CA VAL A 118 6.94 16.78 -5.96
C VAL A 118 8.17 16.91 -6.86
N GLU A 119 9.06 15.90 -6.88
CA GLU A 119 10.25 15.89 -7.75
C GLU A 119 9.88 15.75 -9.23
N ILE A 120 8.78 15.06 -9.54
CA ILE A 120 8.31 14.83 -10.91
C ILE A 120 7.18 15.80 -11.32
N GLY A 121 6.95 16.86 -10.52
CA GLY A 121 5.97 17.91 -10.83
C GLY A 121 4.50 17.46 -10.68
N MET A 122 4.22 16.44 -9.89
CA MET A 122 2.88 15.97 -9.62
C MET A 122 2.40 16.43 -8.24
N VAL A 123 1.10 16.68 -8.12
CA VAL A 123 0.44 16.93 -6.84
C VAL A 123 -0.10 15.61 -6.31
N ILE A 124 0.19 15.30 -5.05
CA ILE A 124 -0.36 14.11 -4.38
C ILE A 124 -1.86 14.33 -4.17
N PRO A 125 -2.73 13.41 -4.62
CA PRO A 125 -4.17 13.52 -4.42
C PRO A 125 -4.58 13.47 -2.94
N ASP A 126 -5.67 14.12 -2.58
CA ASP A 126 -6.19 14.18 -1.20
C ASP A 126 -6.35 12.79 -0.57
N ALA A 127 -6.81 11.81 -1.34
CA ALA A 127 -6.99 10.44 -0.87
C ALA A 127 -5.65 9.77 -0.47
N GLU A 128 -4.59 10.02 -1.21
CA GLU A 128 -3.24 9.56 -0.92
C GLU A 128 -2.66 10.30 0.29
N LEU A 129 -2.84 11.62 0.36
CA LEU A 129 -2.45 12.41 1.53
C LEU A 129 -3.15 11.92 2.80
N ALA A 130 -4.44 11.59 2.73
CA ALA A 130 -5.19 11.03 3.85
C ALA A 130 -4.59 9.69 4.34
N LEU A 131 -4.25 8.78 3.40
CA LEU A 131 -3.56 7.54 3.73
C LEU A 131 -2.21 7.79 4.40
N PHE A 132 -1.38 8.64 3.81
CA PHE A 132 -0.05 8.97 4.35
C PHE A 132 -0.15 9.56 5.74
N ARG A 133 -1.08 10.51 5.95
CA ARG A 133 -1.30 11.15 7.24
C ARG A 133 -1.71 10.18 8.35
N HIS A 134 -2.48 9.13 8.01
CA HIS A 134 -2.92 8.11 8.97
C HIS A 134 -1.87 7.04 9.26
N LYS A 135 -0.93 6.80 8.36
CA LYS A 135 0.00 5.66 8.44
C LYS A 135 1.44 6.06 8.73
N LEU A 136 1.79 7.33 8.52
CA LEU A 136 3.13 7.83 8.81
C LEU A 136 3.16 8.60 10.14
N PRO A 137 4.23 8.46 10.94
CA PRO A 137 4.48 9.38 12.05
C PRO A 137 4.52 10.84 11.56
N VAL A 138 4.11 11.78 12.41
CA VAL A 138 3.94 13.19 12.01
C VAL A 138 5.20 13.79 11.37
N ASN A 139 6.36 13.55 11.98
CA ASN A 139 7.63 14.07 11.44
C ASN A 139 7.97 13.44 10.08
N ALA A 140 7.83 12.12 9.97
CA ALA A 140 8.09 11.40 8.73
C ALA A 140 7.11 11.80 7.61
N PHE A 141 5.87 12.13 7.95
CA PHE A 141 4.86 12.56 6.97
C PHE A 141 5.33 13.80 6.18
N PHE A 142 5.75 14.87 6.86
CA PHE A 142 6.18 16.09 6.17
C PHE A 142 7.45 15.88 5.35
N GLU A 143 8.43 15.15 5.88
CA GLU A 143 9.65 14.85 5.14
C GLU A 143 9.38 13.98 3.90
N THR A 144 8.45 13.02 4.01
CA THR A 144 8.06 12.16 2.89
C THR A 144 7.32 12.95 1.81
N VAL A 145 6.30 13.73 2.20
CA VAL A 145 5.36 14.36 1.27
C VAL A 145 5.93 15.66 0.67
N GLN A 146 6.54 16.52 1.50
CA GLN A 146 6.99 17.85 1.05
C GLN A 146 8.44 17.85 0.54
N MET A 147 9.29 16.96 1.09
CA MET A 147 10.71 16.94 0.79
C MET A 147 11.10 15.76 -0.10
N ALA A 148 10.16 14.90 -0.48
CA ALA A 148 10.38 13.67 -1.25
C ALA A 148 11.55 12.84 -0.70
N ARG A 149 11.71 12.80 0.64
CA ARG A 149 12.82 12.10 1.27
C ARG A 149 12.80 10.62 0.88
N ARG A 150 13.96 10.14 0.42
CA ARG A 150 14.20 8.73 0.17
C ARG A 150 14.67 8.07 1.45
N TRP A 151 13.81 7.25 2.03
CA TRP A 151 14.09 6.53 3.27
C TRP A 151 14.72 5.16 2.94
N THR A 152 15.93 4.91 3.44
CA THR A 152 16.51 3.56 3.47
C THR A 152 15.80 2.69 4.47
N GLY A 153 16.04 1.36 4.48
CA GLY A 153 15.45 0.47 5.50
C GLY A 153 15.74 0.92 6.92
N PRO A 154 17.02 1.14 7.31
CA PRO A 154 17.36 1.67 8.63
C PRO A 154 16.72 3.01 8.96
N ASP A 155 16.76 3.98 8.04
CA ASP A 155 16.13 5.30 8.27
C ASP A 155 14.62 5.19 8.45
N ALA A 156 13.97 4.32 7.66
CA ALA A 156 12.53 4.09 7.72
C ALA A 156 12.13 3.39 9.04
N LEU A 157 12.98 2.53 9.59
CA LEU A 157 12.79 1.92 10.90
C LEU A 157 12.90 2.96 12.01
N ASP A 158 13.96 3.76 12.00
CA ASP A 158 14.19 4.82 12.99
C ASP A 158 13.08 5.87 12.97
N ALA A 159 12.56 6.19 11.79
CA ALA A 159 11.43 7.10 11.62
C ALA A 159 10.05 6.47 11.92
N GLY A 160 9.97 5.16 12.19
CA GLY A 160 8.71 4.45 12.44
C GLY A 160 7.83 4.23 11.19
N ILE A 161 8.40 4.38 9.99
CA ILE A 161 7.71 4.11 8.72
C ILE A 161 7.56 2.61 8.52
N VAL A 162 8.59 1.82 8.85
CA VAL A 162 8.55 0.36 8.86
C VAL A 162 8.73 -0.19 10.27
N HIS A 163 8.37 -1.43 10.50
CA HIS A 163 8.36 -2.06 11.83
C HIS A 163 9.60 -2.93 12.08
N GLN A 164 10.26 -3.35 11.00
CA GLN A 164 11.40 -4.25 11.05
C GLN A 164 12.24 -4.11 9.79
N VAL A 165 13.55 -4.35 9.88
CA VAL A 165 14.43 -4.47 8.73
C VAL A 165 15.13 -5.82 8.75
N GLU A 166 15.33 -6.39 7.56
CA GLU A 166 15.92 -7.70 7.36
C GLU A 166 16.88 -7.72 6.18
N PRO A 167 17.91 -8.57 6.17
CA PRO A 167 18.60 -8.93 4.97
C PRO A 167 17.63 -9.45 3.90
N LEU A 168 17.94 -9.24 2.61
CA LEU A 168 17.04 -9.65 1.51
C LEU A 168 16.68 -11.14 1.59
N GLU A 169 17.67 -11.99 1.87
CA GLU A 169 17.54 -13.44 1.93
C GLU A 169 16.60 -13.95 3.02
N SER A 170 16.42 -13.19 4.10
CA SER A 170 15.51 -13.54 5.21
C SER A 170 14.21 -12.76 5.22
N LEU A 171 14.09 -11.70 4.41
CA LEU A 171 12.96 -10.75 4.46
C LEU A 171 11.60 -11.43 4.25
N LEU A 172 11.49 -12.29 3.21
CA LEU A 172 10.24 -12.98 2.91
C LEU A 172 9.87 -13.95 4.04
N ASP A 173 10.84 -14.73 4.51
CA ASP A 173 10.62 -15.69 5.60
C ASP A 173 10.19 -14.97 6.89
N ALA A 174 10.83 -13.85 7.23
CA ALA A 174 10.46 -13.03 8.36
C ALA A 174 9.02 -12.47 8.22
N ALA A 175 8.63 -12.03 7.01
CA ALA A 175 7.27 -11.57 6.75
C ALA A 175 6.24 -12.70 6.83
N MET A 176 6.57 -13.90 6.35
CA MET A 176 5.73 -15.10 6.46
C MET A 176 5.53 -15.52 7.92
N VAL A 177 6.61 -15.57 8.71
CA VAL A 177 6.54 -15.84 10.15
C VAL A 177 5.66 -14.81 10.85
N LYS A 178 5.82 -13.52 10.52
CA LYS A 178 4.98 -12.47 11.09
C LYS A 178 3.51 -12.63 10.67
N GLY A 179 3.22 -12.98 9.43
CA GLY A 179 1.89 -13.29 8.95
C GLY A 179 1.26 -14.47 9.72
N GLU A 180 2.01 -15.55 9.92
CA GLU A 180 1.56 -16.73 10.68
C GLU A 180 1.25 -16.38 12.14
N GLU A 181 2.13 -15.66 12.83
CA GLU A 181 1.91 -15.18 14.21
C GLU A 181 0.61 -14.39 14.34
N LEU A 182 0.30 -13.54 13.35
CA LEU A 182 -0.86 -12.67 13.36
C LEU A 182 -2.14 -13.35 12.85
N SER A 183 -2.04 -14.45 12.10
CA SER A 183 -3.18 -15.12 11.46
C SER A 183 -4.32 -15.47 12.41
N ARG A 184 -4.01 -15.78 13.68
CA ARG A 184 -4.97 -16.03 14.75
C ARG A 184 -5.95 -14.85 14.95
N LEU A 185 -5.52 -13.63 14.70
CA LEU A 185 -6.37 -12.43 14.78
C LEU A 185 -7.37 -12.39 13.62
N GLY A 186 -7.01 -12.95 12.48
CA GLY A 186 -7.87 -13.13 11.31
C GLY A 186 -8.91 -14.25 11.45
N ALA A 187 -8.89 -15.01 12.53
CA ALA A 187 -9.90 -16.04 12.79
C ALA A 187 -11.30 -15.46 13.02
N ASN A 188 -11.39 -14.28 13.61
CA ASN A 188 -12.65 -13.55 13.76
C ASN A 188 -12.66 -12.31 12.85
N ARG A 189 -12.86 -12.55 11.55
CA ARG A 189 -12.82 -11.51 10.50
C ARG A 189 -13.83 -10.40 10.73
N ALA A 190 -15.02 -10.72 11.24
CA ALA A 190 -16.05 -9.72 11.51
C ALA A 190 -15.59 -8.69 12.56
N VAL A 191 -14.94 -9.15 13.62
CA VAL A 191 -14.40 -8.27 14.67
C VAL A 191 -13.18 -7.51 14.16
N TYR A 192 -12.24 -8.22 13.53
CA TYR A 192 -11.00 -7.60 13.04
C TYR A 192 -11.28 -6.53 11.97
N GLY A 193 -12.11 -6.84 10.98
CA GLY A 193 -12.53 -5.90 9.94
C GLY A 193 -13.30 -4.72 10.53
N ARG A 194 -14.20 -4.96 11.50
CA ARG A 194 -14.90 -3.87 12.18
C ARG A 194 -13.96 -2.94 12.95
N MET A 195 -12.89 -3.47 13.57
CA MET A 195 -11.88 -2.63 14.22
C MET A 195 -11.14 -1.75 13.20
N LYS A 196 -10.74 -2.29 12.05
CA LYS A 196 -10.13 -1.50 10.97
C LYS A 196 -11.10 -0.43 10.43
N GLU A 197 -12.36 -0.76 10.20
CA GLU A 197 -13.38 0.22 9.79
C GLU A 197 -13.58 1.31 10.85
N ARG A 198 -13.46 1.00 12.14
CA ARG A 198 -13.54 2.00 13.23
C ARG A 198 -12.32 2.91 13.27
N ILE A 199 -11.17 2.48 12.75
CA ILE A 199 -9.95 3.28 12.69
C ILE A 199 -9.87 4.07 11.38
N PHE A 200 -10.13 3.43 10.25
CA PHE A 200 -9.83 3.98 8.93
C PHE A 200 -11.06 4.24 8.05
N GLY A 201 -12.19 3.64 8.37
CA GLY A 201 -13.37 3.60 7.52
C GLY A 201 -14.27 4.82 7.63
N GLU A 202 -15.43 4.70 7.00
CA GLU A 202 -16.51 5.65 7.14
C GLU A 202 -17.03 5.65 8.59
N ASN A 203 -17.25 6.83 9.15
CA ASN A 203 -17.58 7.00 10.57
C ASN A 203 -16.50 6.45 11.52
N SER A 204 -15.24 6.63 11.15
CA SER A 204 -14.09 6.32 12.00
C SER A 204 -14.27 6.96 13.41
N ALA A 205 -13.86 6.21 14.43
CA ALA A 205 -13.88 6.72 15.80
C ALA A 205 -12.82 7.82 16.03
N LEU A 206 -11.83 7.92 15.14
CA LEU A 206 -10.73 8.88 15.24
C LEU A 206 -11.00 10.17 14.45
N ASP A 207 -11.54 10.05 13.22
CA ASP A 207 -11.64 11.15 12.27
C ASP A 207 -13.08 11.38 11.76
N GLY A 208 -14.06 10.68 12.32
CA GLY A 208 -15.45 10.77 11.89
C GLY A 208 -15.63 10.28 10.44
N PRO A 209 -16.33 11.04 9.57
CA PRO A 209 -16.60 10.63 8.20
C PRO A 209 -15.35 10.71 7.29
N HIS A 210 -14.22 11.19 7.78
CA HIS A 210 -13.04 11.49 6.97
C HIS A 210 -11.88 10.52 7.20
N GLY A 211 -12.12 9.31 7.70
CA GLY A 211 -11.10 8.29 7.84
C GLY A 211 -10.48 7.91 6.48
N ALA A 212 -9.22 7.45 6.48
CA ALA A 212 -8.44 7.21 5.26
C ALA A 212 -9.16 6.30 4.25
N ALA A 213 -9.80 5.22 4.70
CA ALA A 213 -10.53 4.32 3.81
C ALA A 213 -11.78 4.99 3.21
N HIS A 214 -12.47 5.87 3.95
CA HIS A 214 -13.59 6.64 3.41
C HIS A 214 -13.12 7.57 2.29
N VAL A 215 -12.05 8.32 2.50
CA VAL A 215 -11.50 9.24 1.50
C VAL A 215 -11.03 8.47 0.25
N LEU A 216 -10.34 7.33 0.42
CA LEU A 216 -9.91 6.46 -0.69
C LEU A 216 -11.10 5.90 -1.49
N ARG A 217 -12.12 5.35 -0.81
CA ARG A 217 -13.30 4.76 -1.45
C ARG A 217 -14.20 5.79 -2.12
N SER A 218 -14.18 7.03 -1.66
CA SER A 218 -14.97 8.14 -2.24
C SER A 218 -14.21 8.91 -3.31
N ALA A 219 -12.91 8.70 -3.46
CA ALA A 219 -12.13 9.30 -4.52
C ALA A 219 -12.75 8.98 -5.89
N PHE A 220 -12.91 9.99 -6.73
CA PHE A 220 -13.52 9.88 -8.07
C PHE A 220 -14.98 9.42 -8.14
N LYS A 221 -15.74 9.43 -7.03
CA LYS A 221 -17.19 9.12 -7.09
C LYS A 221 -18.03 10.27 -7.67
N ASN A 222 -17.49 11.48 -7.67
CA ASN A 222 -18.20 12.70 -8.05
C ASN A 222 -17.74 13.28 -9.39
N HIS A 223 -17.21 12.46 -10.30
CA HIS A 223 -16.81 12.88 -11.65
C HIS A 223 -17.49 12.03 -12.70
#